data_f764e56aa877667c6f71a2c55e4e5045
#
_entry.id   f764e56aa877667c6f71a2c55e4e5045
#
_cell.length_a   1.000
_cell.length_b   1.000
_cell.length_c   1.000
_cell.angle_alpha   90.00
_cell.angle_beta   90.00
_cell.angle_gamma   90.00
#
_symmetry.space_group_name_H-M   'P 1'
#
loop_
_entity.id
_entity.type
_entity.pdbx_description
1 polymer ?
#
loop_
_entity_poly.entity_id
_entity_poly.type
_entity_poly.pdbx_seq_one_letter_code
_entity_poly.pdbx_strand_id
1 'polypeptide(L)'
;LGDPDLPKREGCYLPGLAAGGVQLQDRFGDLSHPGVSSAEMAFLAAAPTRMEALLIERLPGLLPQLGVDDLAELAKAAVLDTQVSPTINLNGIFELVPADVTTQQALQTMLSELMHQLLAEAAGQGLEESFFLHVAPNLGRDAQGQERIKPAAAGDVGTTDIQFMLTGSIKEAGLLVLLNQHIQRRWGESPLGETFNVRTAPHDPEALLALVQQRIPAERMPLLVGVGDTVTSTASADGTGWLRGGSDRGFLNLLQDLGAWCGRSNRVVLVDSSHGEVDRPSHADGTLRGITDPEDPLRIDTLMPDGPEQYIAWFRQLSERRRVG
;
A
#
# COMPACT_ATOMS: atom_id res chain seq x y z
N LEU A 1 6.65 -7.77 -9.55
CA LEU A 1 6.01 -8.90 -10.20
C LEU A 1 6.52 -8.99 -11.64
N GLY A 2 6.86 -10.22 -12.08
CA GLY A 2 7.21 -10.48 -13.47
C GLY A 2 8.64 -10.12 -13.84
N ASP A 3 9.62 -10.92 -13.39
CA ASP A 3 10.95 -10.89 -14.00
C ASP A 3 10.81 -11.38 -15.45
N PRO A 4 11.04 -10.53 -16.46
CA PRO A 4 10.88 -10.91 -17.87
C PRO A 4 11.86 -12.00 -18.30
N ASP A 5 12.95 -12.20 -17.58
CA ASP A 5 13.99 -13.19 -17.89
C ASP A 5 13.67 -14.59 -17.33
N LEU A 6 12.68 -14.70 -16.43
CA LEU A 6 12.24 -15.99 -15.93
C LEU A 6 11.31 -16.70 -16.93
N PRO A 7 11.50 -17.99 -17.21
CA PRO A 7 10.61 -18.72 -18.11
C PRO A 7 9.21 -18.84 -17.51
N LYS A 8 8.17 -18.55 -18.29
CA LYS A 8 6.75 -18.66 -17.90
C LYS A 8 6.36 -20.14 -17.75
N ARG A 9 6.72 -20.73 -16.62
CA ARG A 9 6.39 -22.10 -16.25
C ARG A 9 6.18 -22.25 -14.74
N GLU A 10 5.46 -23.28 -14.34
CA GLU A 10 5.23 -23.60 -12.94
C GLU A 10 6.55 -23.75 -12.15
N GLY A 11 6.59 -23.19 -10.96
CA GLY A 11 7.76 -23.21 -10.07
C GLY A 11 8.73 -22.04 -10.24
N CYS A 12 8.59 -21.21 -11.29
CA CYS A 12 9.37 -19.99 -11.46
C CYS A 12 8.70 -18.77 -10.81
N TYR A 13 7.38 -18.81 -10.60
CA TYR A 13 6.62 -17.69 -10.04
C TYR A 13 5.85 -18.12 -8.80
N LEU A 14 5.77 -17.21 -7.83
CA LEU A 14 4.84 -17.35 -6.71
C LEU A 14 3.52 -16.67 -7.09
N PRO A 15 2.39 -17.40 -7.01
CA PRO A 15 1.09 -16.77 -7.15
C PRO A 15 0.90 -15.70 -6.08
N GLY A 16 0.37 -14.56 -6.45
CA GLY A 16 0.21 -13.47 -5.52
C GLY A 16 -0.62 -12.32 -6.05
N LEU A 17 -0.76 -11.31 -5.20
CA LEU A 17 -1.45 -10.07 -5.50
C LEU A 17 -0.49 -8.89 -5.36
N ALA A 18 -0.70 -7.88 -6.19
CA ALA A 18 -0.05 -6.58 -6.09
C ALA A 18 -1.09 -5.45 -6.20
N ALA A 19 -0.65 -4.22 -5.96
CA ALA A 19 -1.46 -3.01 -6.05
C ALA A 19 -2.80 -3.14 -5.32
N GLY A 20 -2.75 -3.44 -4.01
CA GLY A 20 -3.94 -3.62 -3.19
C GLY A 20 -4.85 -4.79 -3.62
N GLY A 21 -4.36 -5.70 -4.47
CA GLY A 21 -5.08 -6.90 -4.91
C GLY A 21 -5.77 -6.79 -6.27
N VAL A 22 -5.65 -5.68 -6.99
CA VAL A 22 -6.21 -5.54 -8.35
C VAL A 22 -5.36 -6.21 -9.43
N GLN A 23 -4.08 -6.47 -9.16
CA GLN A 23 -3.20 -7.21 -10.04
C GLN A 23 -2.94 -8.60 -9.47
N LEU A 24 -3.30 -9.61 -10.22
CA LEU A 24 -3.06 -11.02 -9.91
C LEU A 24 -1.92 -11.56 -10.76
N GLN A 25 -0.97 -12.23 -10.11
CA GLN A 25 0.02 -13.07 -10.79
C GLN A 25 -0.31 -14.54 -10.51
N ASP A 26 -0.35 -15.33 -11.55
CA ASP A 26 -0.53 -16.77 -11.42
C ASP A 26 0.82 -17.50 -11.24
N ARG A 27 0.77 -18.85 -11.12
CA ARG A 27 1.96 -19.70 -10.96
C ARG A 27 2.85 -19.80 -12.21
N PHE A 28 2.39 -19.27 -13.34
CA PHE A 28 3.13 -19.24 -14.60
C PHE A 28 3.71 -17.84 -14.88
N GLY A 29 3.43 -16.86 -14.03
CA GLY A 29 3.85 -15.47 -14.19
C GLY A 29 2.92 -14.64 -15.09
N ASP A 30 1.74 -15.16 -15.42
CA ASP A 30 0.75 -14.39 -16.16
C ASP A 30 0.01 -13.44 -15.22
N LEU A 31 -0.12 -12.19 -15.68
CA LEU A 31 -0.77 -11.12 -14.94
C LEU A 31 -2.21 -10.94 -15.44
N SER A 32 -3.11 -10.69 -14.52
CA SER A 32 -4.51 -10.36 -14.80
C SER A 32 -5.03 -9.29 -13.84
N HIS A 33 -6.09 -8.60 -14.24
CA HIS A 33 -6.69 -7.50 -13.49
C HIS A 33 -8.21 -7.73 -13.32
N PRO A 34 -8.64 -8.65 -12.45
CA PRO A 34 -10.05 -8.99 -12.28
C PRO A 34 -10.88 -7.79 -11.84
N GLY A 35 -11.99 -7.56 -12.54
CA GLY A 35 -12.91 -6.47 -12.25
C GLY A 35 -12.44 -5.09 -12.71
N VAL A 36 -11.33 -5.00 -13.46
CA VAL A 36 -10.84 -3.74 -14.04
C VAL A 36 -11.23 -3.68 -15.52
N SER A 37 -11.85 -2.58 -15.92
CA SER A 37 -12.28 -2.36 -17.29
C SER A 37 -11.12 -1.92 -18.19
N SER A 38 -11.28 -2.07 -19.51
CA SER A 38 -10.31 -1.58 -20.48
C SER A 38 -10.16 -0.04 -20.47
N ALA A 39 -11.22 0.68 -20.12
CA ALA A 39 -11.19 2.14 -20.00
C ALA A 39 -10.34 2.57 -18.78
N GLU A 40 -10.51 1.91 -17.64
CA GLU A 40 -9.68 2.15 -16.45
C GLU A 40 -8.20 1.84 -16.73
N MET A 41 -7.91 0.71 -17.38
CA MET A 41 -6.53 0.36 -17.74
C MET A 41 -5.92 1.36 -18.74
N ALA A 42 -6.69 1.87 -19.69
CA ALA A 42 -6.21 2.89 -20.63
C ALA A 42 -5.91 4.21 -19.91
N PHE A 43 -6.74 4.62 -18.96
CA PHE A 43 -6.50 5.81 -18.14
C PHE A 43 -5.22 5.66 -17.31
N LEU A 44 -5.06 4.51 -16.61
CA LEU A 44 -3.85 4.22 -15.82
C LEU A 44 -2.59 4.21 -16.67
N ALA A 45 -2.63 3.67 -17.87
CA ALA A 45 -1.48 3.66 -18.78
C ALA A 45 -1.07 5.08 -19.25
N ALA A 46 -2.01 6.02 -19.28
CA ALA A 46 -1.74 7.41 -19.65
C ALA A 46 -1.34 8.29 -18.44
N ALA A 47 -1.69 7.87 -17.23
CA ALA A 47 -1.52 8.67 -16.01
C ALA A 47 -0.06 9.06 -15.72
N PRO A 48 0.99 8.21 -15.86
CA PRO A 48 2.37 8.59 -15.60
C PRO A 48 2.82 9.78 -16.46
N THR A 49 2.59 9.72 -17.77
CA THR A 49 2.93 10.82 -18.68
C THR A 49 2.18 12.12 -18.32
N ARG A 50 0.92 11.99 -17.89
CA ARG A 50 0.13 13.13 -17.44
C ARG A 50 0.65 13.72 -16.14
N MET A 51 1.05 12.88 -15.19
CA MET A 51 1.69 13.29 -13.92
C MET A 51 2.99 14.04 -14.17
N GLU A 52 3.87 13.53 -15.04
CA GLU A 52 5.11 14.19 -15.43
C GLU A 52 4.83 15.58 -16.04
N ALA A 53 3.89 15.69 -16.97
CA ALA A 53 3.52 16.95 -17.58
C ALA A 53 3.02 17.98 -16.56
N LEU A 54 2.18 17.56 -15.61
CA LEU A 54 1.66 18.43 -14.55
C LEU A 54 2.76 18.87 -13.56
N LEU A 55 3.71 17.99 -13.24
CA LEU A 55 4.87 18.36 -12.42
C LEU A 55 5.73 19.41 -13.11
N ILE A 56 6.05 19.22 -14.40
CA ILE A 56 6.83 20.19 -15.20
C ILE A 56 6.14 21.55 -15.26
N GLU A 57 4.81 21.58 -15.34
CA GLU A 57 4.02 22.82 -15.34
C GLU A 57 4.06 23.56 -14.00
N ARG A 58 4.02 22.83 -12.88
CA ARG A 58 3.79 23.41 -11.53
C ARG A 58 5.06 23.65 -10.71
N LEU A 59 6.08 22.78 -10.84
CA LEU A 59 7.32 22.88 -10.07
C LEU A 59 8.08 24.20 -10.22
N PRO A 60 8.11 24.89 -11.40
CA PRO A 60 8.80 26.18 -11.54
C PRO A 60 8.32 27.25 -10.56
N GLY A 61 7.04 27.19 -10.16
CA GLY A 61 6.48 28.10 -9.16
C GLY A 61 7.04 27.92 -7.74
N LEU A 62 7.53 26.72 -7.43
CA LEU A 62 8.06 26.35 -6.13
C LEU A 62 9.60 26.19 -6.11
N LEU A 63 10.17 25.85 -7.27
CA LEU A 63 11.60 25.60 -7.47
C LEU A 63 12.15 26.44 -8.63
N PRO A 64 12.09 27.79 -8.55
CA PRO A 64 12.46 28.68 -9.67
C PRO A 64 13.95 28.63 -10.03
N GLN A 65 14.79 28.01 -9.20
CA GLN A 65 16.22 27.85 -9.43
C GLN A 65 16.56 26.73 -10.43
N LEU A 66 15.60 25.85 -10.75
CA LEU A 66 15.84 24.71 -11.64
C LEU A 66 15.65 25.09 -13.10
N GLY A 67 16.54 24.59 -13.98
CA GLY A 67 16.40 24.68 -15.43
C GLY A 67 15.31 23.75 -15.96
N VAL A 68 14.91 23.97 -17.23
CA VAL A 68 13.84 23.19 -17.87
C VAL A 68 14.22 21.70 -17.97
N ASP A 69 15.48 21.40 -18.32
CA ASP A 69 15.95 20.02 -18.47
C ASP A 69 16.01 19.32 -17.10
N ASP A 70 16.48 20.00 -16.04
CA ASP A 70 16.51 19.51 -14.68
C ASP A 70 15.10 19.21 -14.15
N LEU A 71 14.13 20.06 -14.49
CA LEU A 71 12.71 19.86 -14.13
C LEU A 71 12.12 18.62 -14.81
N ALA A 72 12.46 18.38 -16.09
CA ALA A 72 11.96 17.20 -16.80
C ALA A 72 12.54 15.90 -16.23
N GLU A 73 13.84 15.88 -15.92
CA GLU A 73 14.48 14.73 -15.26
C GLU A 73 13.91 14.49 -13.87
N LEU A 74 13.72 15.55 -13.09
CA LEU A 74 13.14 15.48 -11.74
C LEU A 74 11.70 14.96 -11.78
N ALA A 75 10.86 15.48 -12.67
CA ALA A 75 9.47 15.04 -12.83
C ALA A 75 9.41 13.55 -13.21
N LYS A 76 10.26 13.12 -14.14
CA LYS A 76 10.35 11.71 -14.54
C LYS A 76 10.83 10.82 -13.41
N ALA A 77 11.79 11.26 -12.59
CA ALA A 77 12.29 10.51 -11.43
C ALA A 77 11.25 10.43 -10.29
N ALA A 78 10.40 11.46 -10.15
CA ALA A 78 9.36 11.53 -9.15
C ALA A 78 8.13 10.65 -9.48
N VAL A 79 7.90 10.32 -10.74
CA VAL A 79 6.77 9.50 -11.16
C VAL A 79 7.17 8.03 -11.19
N LEU A 80 6.60 7.25 -10.29
CA LEU A 80 6.76 5.80 -10.25
C LEU A 80 5.68 5.17 -11.12
N ASP A 81 6.09 4.65 -12.29
CA ASP A 81 5.20 3.98 -13.24
C ASP A 81 4.94 2.54 -12.79
N THR A 82 3.91 2.39 -11.98
CA THR A 82 3.41 1.08 -11.59
C THR A 82 2.10 0.83 -12.34
N GLN A 83 2.06 0.06 -13.35
CA GLN A 83 0.93 -0.19 -14.28
C GLN A 83 -0.50 0.05 -13.75
N VAL A 84 -0.76 -0.21 -12.47
CA VAL A 84 -2.09 -0.16 -11.83
C VAL A 84 -2.16 0.74 -10.59
N SER A 85 -1.08 1.38 -10.22
CA SER A 85 -1.03 2.38 -9.14
C SER A 85 0.08 3.42 -9.40
N PRO A 86 -0.03 4.21 -10.49
CA PRO A 86 0.95 5.26 -10.74
C PRO A 86 1.02 6.22 -9.55
N THR A 87 2.23 6.59 -9.17
CA THR A 87 2.54 7.27 -7.91
C THR A 87 3.44 8.46 -8.18
N ILE A 88 3.26 9.56 -7.46
CA ILE A 88 4.27 10.61 -7.38
C ILE A 88 4.93 10.55 -6.01
N ASN A 89 6.27 10.43 -6.00
CA ASN A 89 7.12 10.44 -4.82
C ASN A 89 7.92 11.74 -4.73
N LEU A 90 7.82 12.44 -3.62
CA LEU A 90 8.49 13.73 -3.38
C LEU A 90 9.89 13.61 -2.80
N ASN A 91 10.39 12.42 -2.44
CA ASN A 91 11.68 12.27 -1.76
C ASN A 91 12.83 12.97 -2.50
N GLY A 92 12.99 12.68 -3.80
CA GLY A 92 14.03 13.34 -4.60
C GLY A 92 13.83 14.85 -4.75
N ILE A 93 12.59 15.33 -4.69
CA ILE A 93 12.28 16.76 -4.70
C ILE A 93 12.61 17.38 -3.34
N PHE A 94 12.32 16.69 -2.23
CA PHE A 94 12.64 17.16 -0.87
C PHE A 94 14.13 17.23 -0.60
N GLU A 95 14.96 16.43 -1.26
CA GLU A 95 16.42 16.54 -1.18
C GLU A 95 16.94 17.91 -1.66
N LEU A 96 16.18 18.60 -2.52
CA LEU A 96 16.54 19.94 -3.00
C LEU A 96 16.17 21.06 -2.01
N VAL A 97 15.30 20.75 -1.02
CA VAL A 97 14.80 21.71 -0.01
C VAL A 97 14.77 21.08 1.40
N PRO A 98 15.85 20.45 1.87
CA PRO A 98 15.82 19.52 3.02
C PRO A 98 15.45 20.17 4.36
N ALA A 99 15.61 21.47 4.50
CA ALA A 99 15.36 22.20 5.76
C ALA A 99 14.22 23.21 5.66
N ASP A 100 13.57 23.35 4.51
CA ASP A 100 12.52 24.33 4.29
C ASP A 100 11.12 23.70 4.41
N VAL A 101 10.63 23.64 5.63
CA VAL A 101 9.30 23.10 5.95
C VAL A 101 8.20 23.83 5.15
N THR A 102 8.32 25.14 4.91
CA THR A 102 7.31 25.91 4.18
C THR A 102 7.23 25.45 2.72
N THR A 103 8.37 25.29 2.06
CA THR A 103 8.42 24.80 0.68
C THR A 103 7.99 23.33 0.63
N GLN A 104 8.38 22.49 1.59
CA GLN A 104 7.92 21.10 1.66
C GLN A 104 6.40 21.00 1.77
N GLN A 105 5.77 21.80 2.63
CA GLN A 105 4.30 21.86 2.75
C GLN A 105 3.63 22.38 1.47
N ALA A 106 4.23 23.37 0.80
CA ALA A 106 3.75 23.86 -0.47
C ALA A 106 3.83 22.79 -1.57
N LEU A 107 4.90 21.99 -1.62
CA LEU A 107 5.04 20.85 -2.51
C LEU A 107 4.00 19.76 -2.22
N GLN A 108 3.73 19.44 -0.96
CA GLN A 108 2.66 18.51 -0.57
C GLN A 108 1.28 19.00 -1.01
N THR A 109 1.00 20.30 -0.86
CA THR A 109 -0.25 20.91 -1.31
C THR A 109 -0.38 20.84 -2.83
N MET A 110 0.66 21.22 -3.55
CA MET A 110 0.72 21.15 -5.01
C MET A 110 0.51 19.71 -5.50
N LEU A 111 1.15 18.72 -4.88
CA LEU A 111 0.97 17.32 -5.22
C LEU A 111 -0.48 16.88 -5.01
N SER A 112 -1.08 17.23 -3.88
CA SER A 112 -2.49 16.91 -3.61
C SER A 112 -3.42 17.49 -4.67
N GLU A 113 -3.25 18.75 -5.03
CA GLU A 113 -4.04 19.41 -6.06
C GLU A 113 -3.87 18.77 -7.44
N LEU A 114 -2.63 18.40 -7.80
CA LEU A 114 -2.32 17.69 -9.04
C LEU A 114 -3.06 16.36 -9.11
N MET A 115 -3.00 15.57 -8.04
CA MET A 115 -3.63 14.27 -8.01
C MET A 115 -5.16 14.36 -8.00
N HIS A 116 -5.74 15.37 -7.35
CA HIS A 116 -7.18 15.66 -7.45
C HIS A 116 -7.59 16.11 -8.85
N GLN A 117 -6.71 16.83 -9.58
CA GLN A 117 -6.95 17.15 -10.98
C GLN A 117 -7.05 15.88 -11.84
N LEU A 118 -6.19 14.87 -11.60
CA LEU A 118 -6.28 13.57 -12.29
C LEU A 118 -7.60 12.85 -11.99
N LEU A 119 -8.08 12.89 -10.74
CA LEU A 119 -9.40 12.35 -10.41
C LEU A 119 -10.51 13.07 -11.19
N ALA A 120 -10.44 14.40 -11.31
CA ALA A 120 -11.41 15.17 -12.08
C ALA A 120 -11.32 14.87 -13.59
N GLU A 121 -10.12 14.66 -14.14
CA GLU A 121 -9.92 14.22 -15.52
C GLU A 121 -10.51 12.84 -15.78
N ALA A 122 -10.37 11.90 -14.83
CA ALA A 122 -10.99 10.58 -14.89
C ALA A 122 -12.52 10.68 -14.85
N ALA A 123 -13.06 11.49 -13.94
CA ALA A 123 -14.51 11.73 -13.85
C ALA A 123 -15.07 12.32 -15.15
N GLY A 124 -14.33 13.24 -15.80
CA GLY A 124 -14.68 13.80 -17.13
C GLY A 124 -14.73 12.75 -18.24
N GLN A 125 -14.16 11.55 -18.02
CA GLN A 125 -14.20 10.42 -18.95
C GLN A 125 -15.22 9.33 -18.53
N GLY A 126 -16.07 9.62 -17.54
CA GLY A 126 -17.06 8.66 -17.01
C GLY A 126 -16.47 7.61 -16.07
N LEU A 127 -15.33 7.93 -15.43
CA LEU A 127 -14.62 7.07 -14.48
C LEU A 127 -14.62 7.67 -13.06
N GLU A 128 -15.69 8.38 -12.68
CA GLU A 128 -15.81 9.11 -11.42
C GLU A 128 -15.69 8.25 -10.16
N GLU A 129 -16.10 6.98 -10.24
CA GLU A 129 -16.03 6.04 -9.12
C GLU A 129 -14.89 5.01 -9.25
N SER A 130 -14.08 5.16 -10.30
CA SER A 130 -13.06 4.17 -10.64
C SER A 130 -11.78 4.28 -9.81
N PHE A 131 -11.48 5.47 -9.31
CA PHE A 131 -10.18 5.76 -8.68
C PHE A 131 -10.29 6.48 -7.35
N PHE A 132 -9.27 6.34 -6.51
CA PHE A 132 -9.08 7.10 -5.30
C PHE A 132 -7.59 7.41 -5.09
N LEU A 133 -7.28 8.32 -4.17
CA LEU A 133 -5.91 8.67 -3.80
C LEU A 133 -5.52 7.95 -2.51
N HIS A 134 -4.38 7.25 -2.54
CA HIS A 134 -3.76 6.71 -1.35
C HIS A 134 -2.55 7.57 -0.98
N VAL A 135 -2.50 8.01 0.26
CA VAL A 135 -1.50 8.96 0.80
C VAL A 135 -0.56 8.22 1.74
N ALA A 136 0.75 8.36 1.55
CA ALA A 136 1.73 7.69 2.40
C ALA A 136 2.91 8.61 2.79
N PRO A 137 3.29 8.64 4.08
CA PRO A 137 2.49 8.24 5.23
C PRO A 137 1.27 9.15 5.44
N ASN A 138 0.21 8.65 6.08
CA ASN A 138 -1.01 9.41 6.34
C ASN A 138 -1.34 9.51 7.84
N LEU A 139 -2.25 10.44 8.18
CA LEU A 139 -2.79 10.62 9.53
C LEU A 139 -4.16 9.94 9.73
N GLY A 140 -4.39 8.80 9.07
CA GLY A 140 -5.69 8.14 9.05
C GLY A 140 -6.68 8.83 8.11
N ARG A 141 -7.97 8.53 8.27
CA ARG A 141 -9.04 9.06 7.41
C ARG A 141 -9.85 10.15 8.12
N ASP A 142 -10.38 11.06 7.34
CA ASP A 142 -11.34 12.05 7.81
C ASP A 142 -12.77 11.47 7.86
N ALA A 143 -13.75 12.33 8.24
CA ALA A 143 -15.15 11.94 8.32
C ALA A 143 -15.78 11.58 6.96
N GLN A 144 -15.16 11.95 5.85
CA GLN A 144 -15.54 11.62 4.47
C GLN A 144 -14.82 10.37 3.95
N GLY A 145 -13.96 9.74 4.78
CA GLY A 145 -13.18 8.56 4.41
C GLY A 145 -11.92 8.86 3.58
N GLN A 146 -11.60 10.15 3.37
CA GLN A 146 -10.40 10.56 2.65
C GLN A 146 -9.16 10.47 3.55
N GLU A 147 -8.05 9.98 3.01
CA GLU A 147 -6.80 9.90 3.74
C GLU A 147 -6.18 11.29 3.94
N ARG A 148 -5.73 11.53 5.18
CA ARG A 148 -5.23 12.83 5.61
C ARG A 148 -3.74 12.94 5.37
N ILE A 149 -3.32 13.97 4.64
CA ILE A 149 -1.90 14.32 4.49
C ILE A 149 -1.29 14.58 5.87
N LYS A 150 -0.10 14.02 6.09
CA LYS A 150 0.78 14.38 7.20
C LYS A 150 1.65 15.54 6.74
N PRO A 151 1.43 16.79 7.25
CA PRO A 151 2.22 17.91 6.80
C PRO A 151 3.68 17.77 7.24
N ALA A 152 4.61 18.25 6.44
CA ALA A 152 6.01 18.36 6.81
C ALA A 152 6.18 19.23 8.08
N ALA A 153 7.13 18.85 8.92
CA ALA A 153 7.47 19.55 10.16
C ALA A 153 8.99 19.50 10.39
N ALA A 154 9.49 20.20 11.40
CA ALA A 154 10.93 20.16 11.72
C ALA A 154 11.38 18.73 12.05
N GLY A 155 12.25 18.16 11.21
CA GLY A 155 12.77 16.80 11.37
C GLY A 155 11.81 15.67 10.92
N ASP A 156 10.73 16.01 10.23
CA ASP A 156 9.77 15.03 9.69
C ASP A 156 9.20 15.57 8.36
N VAL A 157 9.51 14.92 7.27
CA VAL A 157 9.06 15.33 5.91
C VAL A 157 7.58 15.06 5.66
N GLY A 158 6.91 14.33 6.54
CA GLY A 158 5.48 14.04 6.42
C GLY A 158 5.15 13.14 5.22
N THR A 159 4.04 13.43 4.55
CA THR A 159 3.62 12.72 3.35
C THR A 159 4.60 12.95 2.20
N THR A 160 5.10 11.87 1.62
CA THR A 160 6.00 11.87 0.47
C THR A 160 5.38 11.27 -0.77
N ASP A 161 4.40 10.39 -0.61
CA ASP A 161 3.76 9.66 -1.70
C ASP A 161 2.28 9.95 -1.80
N ILE A 162 1.79 10.15 -3.04
CA ILE A 162 0.37 9.99 -3.35
C ILE A 162 0.24 9.04 -4.55
N GLN A 163 -0.49 7.96 -4.33
CA GLN A 163 -0.75 6.92 -5.32
C GLN A 163 -2.14 7.09 -5.91
N PHE A 164 -2.24 6.96 -7.22
CA PHE A 164 -3.51 6.96 -7.95
C PHE A 164 -3.97 5.52 -8.12
N MET A 165 -4.96 5.11 -7.33
CA MET A 165 -5.33 3.71 -7.18
C MET A 165 -6.76 3.43 -7.65
N LEU A 166 -6.98 2.21 -8.13
CA LEU A 166 -8.34 1.70 -8.43
C LEU A 166 -9.17 1.55 -7.16
N THR A 167 -10.39 2.05 -7.17
CA THR A 167 -11.35 1.86 -6.07
C THR A 167 -11.49 0.37 -5.74
N GLY A 168 -11.45 0.04 -4.45
CA GLY A 168 -11.46 -1.35 -3.97
C GLY A 168 -10.08 -2.01 -3.88
N SER A 169 -9.02 -1.37 -4.39
CA SER A 169 -7.66 -1.87 -4.23
C SER A 169 -7.13 -1.59 -2.83
N ILE A 170 -7.59 -2.39 -1.87
CA ILE A 170 -7.14 -2.35 -0.48
C ILE A 170 -6.58 -3.72 -0.08
N LYS A 171 -5.54 -3.71 0.74
CA LYS A 171 -4.83 -4.93 1.17
C LYS A 171 -5.73 -5.91 1.90
N GLU A 172 -6.70 -5.39 2.64
CA GLU A 172 -7.73 -6.15 3.35
C GLU A 172 -8.60 -6.99 2.40
N ALA A 173 -9.09 -6.40 1.34
CA ALA A 173 -9.85 -7.11 0.31
C ALA A 173 -8.96 -8.12 -0.43
N GLY A 174 -7.70 -7.76 -0.68
CA GLY A 174 -6.68 -8.66 -1.24
C GLY A 174 -6.47 -9.91 -0.38
N LEU A 175 -6.45 -9.78 0.95
CA LEU A 175 -6.38 -10.91 1.86
C LEU A 175 -7.55 -11.90 1.64
N LEU A 176 -8.77 -11.39 1.47
CA LEU A 176 -9.93 -12.24 1.21
C LEU A 176 -9.85 -12.95 -0.14
N VAL A 177 -9.32 -12.29 -1.18
CA VAL A 177 -9.08 -12.92 -2.48
C VAL A 177 -8.10 -14.09 -2.33
N LEU A 178 -7.00 -13.90 -1.58
CA LEU A 178 -6.03 -14.97 -1.32
C LEU A 178 -6.64 -16.13 -0.52
N LEU A 179 -7.47 -15.83 0.49
CA LEU A 179 -8.19 -16.85 1.26
C LEU A 179 -9.13 -17.67 0.37
N ASN A 180 -9.93 -16.99 -0.46
CA ASN A 180 -10.85 -17.66 -1.40
C ASN A 180 -10.09 -18.59 -2.35
N GLN A 181 -8.99 -18.13 -2.93
CA GLN A 181 -8.13 -18.94 -3.80
C GLN A 181 -7.45 -20.09 -3.05
N HIS A 182 -7.03 -19.88 -1.80
CA HIS A 182 -6.45 -20.92 -0.96
C HIS A 182 -7.44 -22.06 -0.73
N ILE A 183 -8.68 -21.71 -0.39
CA ILE A 183 -9.74 -22.70 -0.14
C ILE A 183 -10.11 -23.44 -1.42
N GLN A 184 -10.25 -22.73 -2.54
CA GLN A 184 -10.50 -23.33 -3.83
C GLN A 184 -9.43 -24.36 -4.21
N ARG A 185 -8.16 -24.02 -4.07
CA ARG A 185 -7.06 -24.93 -4.37
C ARG A 185 -7.03 -26.17 -3.49
N ARG A 186 -7.45 -26.05 -2.22
CA ARG A 186 -7.34 -27.12 -1.24
C ARG A 186 -8.59 -28.00 -1.16
N TRP A 187 -9.76 -27.44 -1.38
CA TRP A 187 -11.06 -28.14 -1.22
C TRP A 187 -11.96 -28.07 -2.47
N GLY A 188 -11.57 -27.35 -3.51
CA GLY A 188 -12.34 -27.22 -4.76
C GLY A 188 -13.53 -26.28 -4.65
N GLU A 189 -13.63 -25.49 -3.57
CA GLU A 189 -14.76 -24.59 -3.32
C GLU A 189 -14.30 -23.14 -3.27
N SER A 190 -15.10 -22.24 -3.81
CA SER A 190 -14.89 -20.77 -3.76
C SER A 190 -15.97 -20.14 -2.87
N PRO A 191 -15.81 -20.13 -1.55
CA PRO A 191 -16.88 -19.72 -0.62
C PRO A 191 -17.30 -18.26 -0.77
N LEU A 192 -16.42 -17.38 -1.26
CA LEU A 192 -16.73 -15.99 -1.56
C LEU A 192 -17.25 -15.78 -2.98
N GLY A 193 -17.23 -16.83 -3.82
CA GLY A 193 -17.62 -16.82 -5.23
C GLY A 193 -16.42 -17.04 -6.16
N GLU A 194 -16.66 -17.63 -7.32
CA GLU A 194 -15.60 -17.93 -8.31
C GLU A 194 -15.01 -16.65 -8.93
N THR A 195 -15.80 -15.59 -9.05
CA THR A 195 -15.42 -14.30 -9.64
C THR A 195 -15.09 -13.26 -8.59
N PHE A 196 -15.01 -13.66 -7.30
CA PHE A 196 -14.71 -12.72 -6.20
C PHE A 196 -13.34 -12.06 -6.42
N ASN A 197 -13.34 -10.75 -6.36
CA ASN A 197 -12.15 -9.91 -6.51
C ASN A 197 -12.28 -8.65 -5.63
N VAL A 198 -11.24 -7.85 -5.53
CA VAL A 198 -11.22 -6.69 -4.63
C VAL A 198 -12.26 -5.62 -5.01
N ARG A 199 -12.65 -5.52 -6.29
CA ARG A 199 -13.67 -4.56 -6.76
C ARG A 199 -15.09 -4.94 -6.31
N THR A 200 -15.32 -6.21 -6.01
CA THR A 200 -16.62 -6.74 -5.53
C THR A 200 -16.65 -6.97 -4.03
N ALA A 201 -15.50 -6.82 -3.36
CA ALA A 201 -15.39 -6.96 -1.92
C ALA A 201 -15.95 -5.71 -1.21
N PRO A 202 -16.49 -5.84 0.02
CA PRO A 202 -16.70 -4.70 0.89
C PRO A 202 -15.41 -3.92 1.13
N HIS A 203 -15.51 -2.61 1.38
CA HIS A 203 -14.35 -1.76 1.69
C HIS A 203 -14.25 -1.45 3.18
N ASP A 204 -15.26 -1.80 3.95
CA ASP A 204 -15.33 -1.62 5.39
C ASP A 204 -14.71 -2.84 6.10
N PRO A 205 -13.78 -2.67 7.08
CA PRO A 205 -13.11 -3.78 7.76
C PRO A 205 -14.06 -4.72 8.51
N GLU A 206 -15.11 -4.19 9.13
CA GLU A 206 -16.09 -5.01 9.85
C GLU A 206 -16.92 -5.86 8.88
N ALA A 207 -17.29 -5.29 7.73
CA ALA A 207 -18.01 -6.00 6.68
C ALA A 207 -17.12 -7.10 6.04
N LEU A 208 -15.82 -6.87 5.87
CA LEU A 208 -14.88 -7.88 5.39
C LEU A 208 -14.74 -9.04 6.40
N LEU A 209 -14.60 -8.74 7.69
CA LEU A 209 -14.56 -9.75 8.74
C LEU A 209 -15.87 -10.56 8.77
N ALA A 210 -17.01 -9.90 8.76
CA ALA A 210 -18.34 -10.52 8.75
C ALA A 210 -18.53 -11.42 7.52
N LEU A 211 -18.08 -11.00 6.35
CA LEU A 211 -18.15 -11.80 5.12
C LEU A 211 -17.37 -13.12 5.25
N VAL A 212 -16.15 -13.07 5.81
CA VAL A 212 -15.36 -14.29 6.07
C VAL A 212 -16.08 -15.18 7.09
N GLN A 213 -16.53 -14.63 8.20
CA GLN A 213 -17.24 -15.37 9.26
C GLN A 213 -18.50 -16.07 8.77
N GLN A 214 -19.21 -15.47 7.82
CA GLN A 214 -20.46 -16.01 7.26
C GLN A 214 -20.22 -17.08 6.19
N ARG A 215 -19.11 -16.97 5.44
CA ARG A 215 -18.90 -17.75 4.23
C ARG A 215 -17.83 -18.82 4.35
N ILE A 216 -16.86 -18.65 5.22
CA ILE A 216 -15.71 -19.56 5.36
C ILE A 216 -15.83 -20.31 6.68
N PRO A 217 -15.86 -21.66 6.68
CA PRO A 217 -15.78 -22.43 7.91
C PRO A 217 -14.47 -22.18 8.66
N ALA A 218 -14.55 -21.93 9.97
CA ALA A 218 -13.38 -21.62 10.81
C ALA A 218 -12.27 -22.68 10.75
N GLU A 219 -12.64 -23.94 10.63
CA GLU A 219 -11.71 -25.08 10.51
C GLU A 219 -10.93 -25.08 9.19
N ARG A 220 -11.43 -24.41 8.16
CA ARG A 220 -10.76 -24.26 6.85
C ARG A 220 -9.81 -23.06 6.78
N MET A 221 -9.82 -22.21 7.80
CA MET A 221 -8.91 -21.07 7.85
C MET A 221 -7.46 -21.53 7.98
N PRO A 222 -6.55 -21.06 7.13
CA PRO A 222 -5.11 -21.31 7.29
C PRO A 222 -4.54 -20.53 8.47
N LEU A 223 -3.32 -20.87 8.89
CA LEU A 223 -2.49 -19.96 9.67
C LEU A 223 -2.03 -18.82 8.76
N LEU A 224 -2.25 -17.59 9.19
CA LEU A 224 -1.87 -16.39 8.43
C LEU A 224 -0.63 -15.75 9.07
N VAL A 225 0.26 -15.26 8.21
CA VAL A 225 1.39 -14.41 8.59
C VAL A 225 1.26 -13.11 7.80
N GLY A 226 0.99 -12.02 8.50
CA GLY A 226 0.97 -10.67 7.94
C GLY A 226 2.33 -10.02 8.12
N VAL A 227 2.88 -9.47 7.05
CA VAL A 227 4.13 -8.72 7.07
C VAL A 227 3.81 -7.32 6.59
N GLY A 228 4.12 -6.32 7.40
CA GLY A 228 3.94 -4.91 7.07
C GLY A 228 5.17 -4.10 7.46
N ASP A 229 5.23 -2.90 6.96
CA ASP A 229 6.28 -1.94 7.23
C ASP A 229 5.73 -0.54 7.52
N THR A 230 4.45 -0.32 7.22
CA THR A 230 3.79 0.98 7.32
C THR A 230 2.63 0.94 8.32
N VAL A 231 2.99 1.06 9.60
CA VAL A 231 2.06 1.21 10.73
C VAL A 231 2.49 2.41 11.55
N THR A 232 1.56 3.30 11.89
CA THR A 232 1.86 4.49 12.69
C THR A 232 0.86 4.67 13.82
N SER A 233 1.33 5.22 14.96
CA SER A 233 0.49 5.71 16.03
C SER A 233 1.14 6.96 16.65
N THR A 234 0.37 8.05 16.69
CA THR A 234 0.82 9.35 17.21
C THR A 234 -0.22 9.88 18.17
N ALA A 235 0.21 10.46 19.31
CA ALA A 235 -0.72 11.09 20.24
C ALA A 235 -1.48 12.23 19.55
N SER A 236 -2.78 12.33 19.81
CA SER A 236 -3.60 13.43 19.30
C SER A 236 -3.14 14.76 19.91
N ALA A 237 -3.28 15.85 19.16
CA ALA A 237 -2.81 17.18 19.57
C ALA A 237 -3.51 17.68 20.85
N ASP A 238 -4.72 17.22 21.13
CA ASP A 238 -5.50 17.54 22.34
C ASP A 238 -5.18 16.63 23.53
N GLY A 239 -4.28 15.65 23.35
CA GLY A 239 -3.87 14.70 24.38
C GLY A 239 -4.96 13.70 24.82
N THR A 240 -6.08 13.61 24.09
CA THR A 240 -7.22 12.76 24.48
C THR A 240 -7.19 11.35 23.89
N GLY A 241 -6.24 11.04 22.99
CA GLY A 241 -6.18 9.74 22.34
C GLY A 241 -5.02 9.60 21.37
N TRP A 242 -5.17 8.67 20.40
CA TRP A 242 -4.15 8.30 19.46
C TRP A 242 -4.68 8.39 18.01
N LEU A 243 -3.86 8.97 17.14
CA LEU A 243 -4.06 8.92 15.69
C LEU A 243 -3.31 7.71 15.15
N ARG A 244 -4.05 6.73 14.71
CA ARG A 244 -3.53 5.46 14.21
C ARG A 244 -3.70 5.38 12.71
N GLY A 245 -2.59 5.16 11.99
CA GLY A 245 -2.55 5.13 10.53
C GLY A 245 -1.54 4.13 9.98
N GLY A 246 -1.20 4.33 8.73
CA GLY A 246 -0.29 3.45 7.98
C GLY A 246 -1.04 2.49 7.06
N SER A 247 -0.51 2.30 5.85
CA SER A 247 -1.15 1.51 4.78
C SER A 247 -1.27 0.02 5.09
N ASP A 248 -0.55 -0.49 6.11
CA ASP A 248 -0.59 -1.90 6.49
C ASP A 248 -1.48 -2.18 7.69
N ARG A 249 -1.84 -1.14 8.45
CA ARG A 249 -2.58 -1.31 9.70
C ARG A 249 -3.89 -2.06 9.50
N GLY A 250 -4.65 -1.70 8.48
CA GLY A 250 -5.98 -2.27 8.24
C GLY A 250 -5.93 -3.78 8.02
N PHE A 251 -5.07 -4.25 7.10
CA PHE A 251 -4.99 -5.69 6.83
C PHE A 251 -4.35 -6.48 7.99
N LEU A 252 -3.43 -5.89 8.75
CA LEU A 252 -2.82 -6.53 9.92
C LEU A 252 -3.85 -6.69 11.05
N ASN A 253 -4.70 -5.68 11.29
CA ASN A 253 -5.83 -5.80 12.22
C ASN A 253 -6.79 -6.90 11.78
N LEU A 254 -7.23 -6.87 10.51
CA LEU A 254 -8.14 -7.89 9.97
C LEU A 254 -7.55 -9.31 10.11
N LEU A 255 -6.26 -9.47 9.82
CA LEU A 255 -5.56 -10.74 9.96
C LEU A 255 -5.57 -11.22 11.43
N GLN A 256 -5.33 -10.32 12.37
CA GLN A 256 -5.36 -10.60 13.81
C GLN A 256 -6.77 -10.99 14.28
N ASP A 257 -7.79 -10.25 13.84
CA ASP A 257 -9.20 -10.50 14.17
C ASP A 257 -9.70 -11.82 13.59
N LEU A 258 -9.30 -12.17 12.37
CA LEU A 258 -9.56 -13.47 11.76
C LEU A 258 -8.95 -14.60 12.59
N GLY A 259 -7.73 -14.42 13.11
CA GLY A 259 -7.08 -15.38 14.00
C GLY A 259 -7.83 -15.57 15.31
N ALA A 260 -8.24 -14.48 15.95
CA ALA A 260 -9.03 -14.50 17.18
C ALA A 260 -10.37 -15.23 16.97
N TRP A 261 -11.05 -14.94 15.86
CA TRP A 261 -12.31 -15.58 15.53
C TRP A 261 -12.20 -17.09 15.29
N CYS A 262 -11.23 -17.54 14.49
CA CYS A 262 -11.12 -18.96 14.12
C CYS A 262 -10.20 -19.78 15.06
N GLY A 263 -9.69 -19.17 16.15
CA GLY A 263 -8.80 -19.84 17.11
C GLY A 263 -7.41 -20.16 16.55
N ARG A 264 -6.94 -19.40 15.53
CA ARG A 264 -5.59 -19.55 14.96
C ARG A 264 -4.64 -18.50 15.55
N SER A 265 -3.41 -18.92 15.84
CA SER A 265 -2.34 -18.00 16.29
C SER A 265 -1.70 -17.29 15.08
N ASN A 266 -2.49 -16.48 14.36
CA ASN A 266 -1.98 -15.67 13.28
C ASN A 266 -0.84 -14.76 13.79
N ARG A 267 0.11 -14.43 12.92
CA ARG A 267 1.33 -13.70 13.31
C ARG A 267 1.43 -12.40 12.53
N VAL A 268 1.77 -11.34 13.25
CA VAL A 268 2.06 -10.02 12.70
C VAL A 268 3.55 -9.75 12.81
N VAL A 269 4.18 -9.51 11.66
CA VAL A 269 5.59 -9.17 11.53
C VAL A 269 5.69 -7.74 11.03
N LEU A 270 6.47 -6.91 11.70
CA LEU A 270 6.80 -5.57 11.24
C LEU A 270 8.27 -5.54 10.80
N VAL A 271 8.50 -5.02 9.61
CA VAL A 271 9.85 -4.82 9.04
C VAL A 271 10.17 -3.34 9.11
N ASP A 272 11.31 -2.97 9.68
CA ASP A 272 11.79 -1.58 9.64
C ASP A 272 12.18 -1.24 8.20
N SER A 273 11.45 -0.32 7.57
CA SER A 273 11.70 0.20 6.22
C SER A 273 12.15 1.66 6.24
N SER A 274 12.62 2.15 7.38
CA SER A 274 13.27 3.47 7.47
C SER A 274 14.44 3.53 6.47
N HIS A 275 14.64 4.72 5.89
CA HIS A 275 15.62 4.97 4.81
C HIS A 275 15.27 4.30 3.45
N GLY A 276 14.06 3.74 3.31
CA GLY A 276 13.53 3.26 2.04
C GLY A 276 12.77 4.32 1.26
N GLU A 277 11.75 3.89 0.51
CA GLU A 277 10.92 4.74 -0.33
C GLU A 277 10.15 5.82 0.47
N VAL A 278 9.79 5.52 1.71
CA VAL A 278 9.11 6.45 2.64
C VAL A 278 10.04 6.74 3.81
N ASP A 279 10.27 8.03 4.10
CA ASP A 279 11.06 8.42 5.27
C ASP A 279 10.25 8.18 6.56
N ARG A 280 10.83 7.43 7.48
CA ARG A 280 10.21 7.02 8.76
C ARG A 280 11.24 7.00 9.87
N PRO A 281 10.82 7.17 11.14
CA PRO A 281 11.68 6.91 12.27
C PRO A 281 12.25 5.50 12.23
N SER A 282 13.55 5.36 12.39
CA SER A 282 14.19 4.05 12.49
C SER A 282 13.78 3.34 13.78
N HIS A 283 13.58 2.04 13.68
CA HIS A 283 13.29 1.15 14.80
C HIS A 283 14.46 0.24 15.15
N ALA A 284 15.68 0.63 14.76
CA ALA A 284 16.91 -0.11 15.04
C ALA A 284 17.16 -0.32 16.54
N ASP A 285 16.55 0.50 17.41
CA ASP A 285 16.55 0.32 18.88
C ASP A 285 15.61 -0.79 19.37
N GLY A 286 14.85 -1.42 18.46
CA GLY A 286 13.90 -2.49 18.78
C GLY A 286 12.61 -2.03 19.47
N THR A 287 12.35 -0.72 19.56
CA THR A 287 11.12 -0.19 20.16
C THR A 287 9.98 -0.09 19.13
N LEU A 288 8.73 -0.13 19.62
CA LEU A 288 7.52 0.10 18.79
C LEU A 288 7.01 1.54 18.91
N ARG A 289 7.87 2.47 19.33
CA ARG A 289 7.50 3.87 19.48
C ARG A 289 7.12 4.46 18.13
N GLY A 290 5.93 5.08 18.06
CA GLY A 290 5.39 5.64 16.82
C GLY A 290 4.73 4.61 15.89
N ILE A 291 4.85 3.31 16.18
CA ILE A 291 4.18 2.22 15.47
C ILE A 291 2.88 1.85 16.17
N THR A 292 2.98 1.51 17.46
CA THR A 292 1.84 1.19 18.33
C THR A 292 1.88 2.07 19.57
N ASP A 293 0.78 2.09 20.30
CA ASP A 293 0.60 2.82 21.57
C ASP A 293 0.10 1.86 22.66
N PRO A 294 0.07 2.27 23.94
CA PRO A 294 -0.35 1.40 25.03
C PRO A 294 -1.79 0.86 24.94
N GLU A 295 -2.65 1.53 24.18
CA GLU A 295 -4.06 1.15 23.97
C GLU A 295 -4.31 0.54 22.58
N ASP A 296 -3.23 0.31 21.81
CA ASP A 296 -3.36 -0.21 20.45
C ASP A 296 -3.84 -1.67 20.47
N PRO A 297 -4.96 -1.99 19.80
CA PRO A 297 -5.40 -3.37 19.65
C PRO A 297 -4.46 -4.20 18.78
N LEU A 298 -3.72 -3.56 17.84
CA LEU A 298 -2.76 -4.23 17.00
C LEU A 298 -1.53 -4.66 17.82
N ARG A 299 -1.24 -5.96 17.79
CA ARG A 299 -0.07 -6.54 18.43
C ARG A 299 0.94 -6.97 17.39
N ILE A 300 2.17 -6.51 17.53
CA ILE A 300 3.31 -6.91 16.72
C ILE A 300 3.97 -8.12 17.40
N ASP A 301 3.92 -9.29 16.76
CA ASP A 301 4.55 -10.51 17.30
C ASP A 301 6.05 -10.52 17.05
N THR A 302 6.51 -9.92 15.97
CA THR A 302 7.93 -9.89 15.59
C THR A 302 8.25 -8.55 14.95
N LEU A 303 9.27 -7.88 15.46
CA LEU A 303 9.90 -6.72 14.82
C LEU A 303 11.21 -7.18 14.15
N MET A 304 11.42 -6.75 12.91
CA MET A 304 12.67 -6.93 12.17
C MET A 304 13.39 -5.57 12.05
N PRO A 305 14.19 -5.19 13.04
CA PRO A 305 14.79 -3.86 13.12
C PRO A 305 15.89 -3.61 12.08
N ASP A 306 16.51 -4.67 11.55
CA ASP A 306 17.53 -4.57 10.48
C ASP A 306 16.87 -4.52 9.08
N GLY A 307 15.55 -4.37 9.04
CA GLY A 307 14.80 -4.08 7.84
C GLY A 307 14.71 -5.19 6.79
N PRO A 308 14.65 -4.82 5.50
CA PRO A 308 14.44 -5.77 4.41
C PRO A 308 15.52 -6.85 4.30
N GLU A 309 16.77 -6.55 4.64
CA GLU A 309 17.85 -7.53 4.59
C GLU A 309 17.66 -8.66 5.59
N GLN A 310 17.24 -8.33 6.82
CA GLN A 310 16.88 -9.32 7.84
C GLN A 310 15.71 -10.20 7.38
N TYR A 311 14.68 -9.59 6.80
CA TYR A 311 13.52 -10.27 6.26
C TYR A 311 13.89 -11.25 5.13
N ILE A 312 14.74 -10.80 4.19
CA ILE A 312 15.24 -11.64 3.09
C ILE A 312 16.06 -12.82 3.62
N ALA A 313 16.94 -12.57 4.59
CA ALA A 313 17.75 -13.61 5.20
C ALA A 313 16.88 -14.68 5.91
N TRP A 314 15.82 -14.23 6.60
CA TRP A 314 14.86 -15.12 7.25
C TRP A 314 14.13 -16.02 6.23
N PHE A 315 13.67 -15.45 5.10
CA PHE A 315 13.02 -16.23 4.03
C PHE A 315 13.95 -17.23 3.37
N ARG A 316 15.22 -16.86 3.15
CA ARG A 316 16.23 -17.80 2.61
C ARG A 316 16.41 -18.99 3.52
N GLN A 317 16.59 -18.77 4.83
CA GLN A 317 16.70 -19.85 5.82
C GLN A 317 15.46 -20.74 5.85
N LEU A 318 14.27 -20.16 5.77
CA LEU A 318 13.01 -20.91 5.72
C LEU A 318 12.93 -21.79 4.46
N SER A 319 13.33 -21.27 3.31
CA SER A 319 13.37 -22.00 2.04
C SER A 319 14.35 -23.16 2.09
N GLU A 320 15.56 -22.95 2.66
CA GLU A 320 16.57 -24.00 2.82
C GLU A 320 16.06 -25.13 3.72
N ARG A 321 15.47 -24.80 4.87
CA ARG A 321 14.88 -25.80 5.77
C ARG A 321 13.80 -26.66 5.11
N ARG A 322 13.00 -26.07 4.20
CA ARG A 322 11.96 -26.80 3.45
C ARG A 322 12.50 -27.70 2.34
N ARG A 323 13.72 -27.47 1.86
CA ARG A 323 14.37 -28.32 0.85
C ARG A 323 15.03 -29.56 1.44
N VAL A 324 15.32 -29.53 2.74
CA VAL A 324 16.04 -30.63 3.44
C VAL A 324 15.07 -31.57 4.19
N GLY A 325 13.82 -31.18 4.35
CA GLY A 325 12.76 -32.01 4.94
C GLY A 325 11.75 -32.47 3.90
#